data_2ae7f790a12c4ea780a2dc31636fafc1
#
_entry.id   2ae7f790a12c4ea780a2dc31636fafc1
#
_cell.length_a   1.000
_cell.length_b   1.000
_cell.length_c   1.000
_cell.angle_alpha   90.00
_cell.angle_beta   90.00
_cell.angle_gamma   90.00
#
_symmetry.space_group_name_H-M   'P 1'
#
loop_
_entity.id
_entity.type
_entity.pdbx_description
1 polymer ?
#
loop_
_entity_poly.entity_id
_entity_poly.type
_entity_poly.pdbx_seq_one_letter_code
_entity_poly.pdbx_strand_id
1 'polypeptide(L)'
;MFFIVLACVVSPRAWAFARPDKEYKVFQFPRTAIPRIDGDFSDWEIVPDSYSVGLSELYDTHGGRGARLDPREFDLTVKVGWVAGENRLYFYVEAYDDCWDFADEGLRQDIFELVVDADLSGG
;
A
#
# COMPACT_ATOMS: atom_id res chain seq x y z
N MET A 1 -31.61 21.49 44.22
CA MET A 1 -30.94 22.14 43.08
C MET A 1 -29.79 21.22 42.68
N PHE A 2 -30.01 20.36 41.68
CA PHE A 2 -29.01 19.38 41.22
C PHE A 2 -28.22 19.99 40.06
N PHE A 3 -26.90 20.15 40.21
CA PHE A 3 -26.00 20.52 39.13
C PHE A 3 -25.55 19.26 38.39
N ILE A 4 -25.98 19.11 37.16
CA ILE A 4 -25.43 18.10 36.24
C ILE A 4 -24.15 18.69 35.63
N VAL A 5 -22.99 18.17 36.04
CA VAL A 5 -21.72 18.46 35.40
C VAL A 5 -21.62 17.58 34.15
N LEU A 6 -21.80 18.17 32.98
CA LEU A 6 -21.57 17.52 31.68
C LEU A 6 -20.06 17.44 31.44
N ALA A 7 -19.44 16.29 31.75
CA ALA A 7 -18.04 16.06 31.41
C ALA A 7 -17.95 15.84 29.91
N CYS A 8 -17.42 16.85 29.22
CA CYS A 8 -17.05 16.74 27.81
C CYS A 8 -15.83 15.81 27.71
N VAL A 9 -16.05 14.56 27.33
CA VAL A 9 -14.96 13.62 27.02
C VAL A 9 -14.35 14.08 25.70
N VAL A 10 -13.22 14.79 25.77
CA VAL A 10 -12.40 15.09 24.60
C VAL A 10 -11.70 13.79 24.23
N SER A 11 -12.21 13.10 23.21
CA SER A 11 -11.53 11.95 22.62
C SER A 11 -10.17 12.41 22.11
N PRO A 12 -9.06 11.74 22.46
CA PRO A 12 -7.79 12.04 21.84
C PRO A 12 -7.92 11.83 20.32
N ARG A 13 -7.68 12.88 19.56
CA ARG A 13 -7.58 12.75 18.11
C ARG A 13 -6.33 11.90 17.85
N ALA A 14 -6.52 10.71 17.35
CA ALA A 14 -5.43 9.95 16.77
C ALA A 14 -4.86 10.81 15.62
N TRP A 15 -3.64 11.27 15.79
CA TRP A 15 -2.93 11.97 14.72
C TRP A 15 -2.40 10.88 13.80
N ALA A 16 -3.12 10.64 12.70
CA ALA A 16 -2.56 9.87 11.60
C ALA A 16 -1.22 10.51 11.22
N PHE A 17 -0.20 9.70 11.00
CA PHE A 17 1.10 10.16 10.54
C PHE A 17 0.90 10.70 9.11
N ALA A 18 0.44 11.95 9.02
CA ALA A 18 0.18 12.59 7.74
C ALA A 18 1.52 12.87 7.06
N ARG A 19 1.68 12.32 5.86
CA ARG A 19 2.73 12.78 4.92
C ARG A 19 2.09 13.88 4.06
N PRO A 20 2.22 15.17 4.43
CA PRO A 20 1.47 16.26 3.81
C PRO A 20 1.76 16.41 2.31
N ASP A 21 2.88 15.86 1.85
CA ASP A 21 3.35 16.00 0.47
C ASP A 21 2.98 14.80 -0.41
N LYS A 22 2.30 13.78 0.15
CA LYS A 22 2.02 12.53 -0.56
C LYS A 22 0.57 12.12 -0.40
N GLU A 23 -0.08 11.92 -1.53
CA GLU A 23 -1.42 11.37 -1.62
C GLU A 23 -1.37 10.10 -2.46
N TYR A 24 -1.74 8.98 -1.85
CA TYR A 24 -1.88 7.70 -2.54
C TYR A 24 -3.35 7.40 -2.73
N LYS A 25 -3.71 7.04 -3.94
CA LYS A 25 -5.10 6.73 -4.29
C LYS A 25 -5.35 5.24 -4.12
N VAL A 26 -6.51 4.91 -3.52
CA VAL A 26 -7.00 3.54 -3.39
C VAL A 26 -8.27 3.42 -4.22
N PHE A 27 -8.28 2.48 -5.18
CA PHE A 27 -9.38 2.32 -6.12
C PHE A 27 -10.56 1.57 -5.49
N GLN A 28 -11.77 2.10 -5.65
CA GLN A 28 -12.97 1.38 -5.24
C GLN A 28 -13.51 0.56 -6.38
N PHE A 29 -13.35 -0.75 -6.32
CA PHE A 29 -13.94 -1.65 -7.31
C PHE A 29 -15.46 -1.71 -7.18
N PRO A 30 -16.19 -1.74 -8.31
CA PRO A 30 -17.61 -2.07 -8.29
C PRO A 30 -17.79 -3.55 -7.89
N ARG A 31 -18.87 -3.87 -7.19
CA ARG A 31 -19.16 -5.26 -6.76
C ARG A 31 -19.27 -6.26 -7.91
N THR A 32 -19.51 -5.76 -9.11
CA THR A 32 -19.60 -6.58 -10.33
C THR A 32 -18.25 -6.87 -10.99
N ALA A 33 -17.17 -6.26 -10.49
CA ALA A 33 -15.81 -6.41 -11.02
C ALA A 33 -14.80 -6.51 -9.87
N ILE A 34 -15.02 -7.46 -8.96
CA ILE A 34 -14.09 -7.74 -7.86
C ILE A 34 -12.89 -8.49 -8.44
N PRO A 35 -11.65 -8.01 -8.20
CA PRO A 35 -10.47 -8.68 -8.74
C PRO A 35 -10.30 -10.06 -8.14
N ARG A 36 -9.92 -11.02 -8.97
CA ARG A 36 -9.59 -12.39 -8.57
C ARG A 36 -8.11 -12.48 -8.23
N ILE A 37 -7.79 -13.40 -7.34
CA ILE A 37 -6.41 -13.68 -6.94
C ILE A 37 -5.96 -14.94 -7.69
N ASP A 38 -5.70 -14.79 -8.99
CA ASP A 38 -5.35 -15.89 -9.90
C ASP A 38 -4.10 -15.62 -10.76
N GLY A 39 -3.43 -14.46 -10.54
CA GLY A 39 -2.26 -14.06 -11.31
C GLY A 39 -2.59 -13.45 -12.67
N ASP A 40 -3.87 -13.30 -13.00
CA ASP A 40 -4.32 -12.56 -14.18
C ASP A 40 -4.58 -11.10 -13.83
N PHE A 41 -3.88 -10.19 -14.48
CA PHE A 41 -3.96 -8.76 -14.20
C PHE A 41 -5.08 -8.04 -14.94
N SER A 42 -5.84 -8.72 -15.81
CA SER A 42 -6.91 -8.13 -16.60
C SER A 42 -8.02 -7.46 -15.76
N ASP A 43 -8.27 -7.98 -14.56
CA ASP A 43 -9.23 -7.37 -13.62
C ASP A 43 -8.84 -5.96 -13.17
N TRP A 44 -7.55 -5.58 -13.32
CA TRP A 44 -7.02 -4.29 -12.92
C TRP A 44 -6.94 -3.26 -14.05
N GLU A 45 -7.29 -3.64 -15.28
CA GLU A 45 -7.30 -2.72 -16.44
C GLU A 45 -8.27 -1.54 -16.25
N ILE A 46 -9.31 -1.72 -15.43
CA ILE A 46 -10.25 -0.64 -15.08
C ILE A 46 -9.65 0.41 -14.12
N VAL A 47 -8.49 0.12 -13.52
CA VAL A 47 -7.82 1.01 -12.56
C VAL A 47 -6.88 1.95 -13.30
N PRO A 48 -7.16 3.27 -13.30
CA PRO A 48 -6.32 4.23 -14.00
C PRO A 48 -4.87 4.24 -13.49
N ASP A 49 -3.92 4.57 -14.37
CA ASP A 49 -2.50 4.67 -14.04
C ASP A 49 -2.20 5.70 -12.94
N SER A 50 -3.07 6.70 -12.77
CA SER A 50 -2.94 7.67 -11.67
C SER A 50 -3.11 7.07 -10.27
N TYR A 51 -3.45 5.78 -10.15
CA TYR A 51 -3.50 5.00 -8.92
C TYR A 51 -2.25 4.16 -8.71
N SER A 52 -1.33 4.17 -9.66
CA SER A 52 -0.08 3.41 -9.55
C SER A 52 0.90 4.09 -8.62
N VAL A 53 1.54 3.29 -7.79
CA VAL A 53 2.69 3.66 -6.97
C VAL A 53 3.89 2.97 -7.60
N GLY A 54 4.80 3.76 -8.14
CA GLY A 54 5.98 3.25 -8.82
C GLY A 54 7.21 3.16 -7.91
N LEU A 55 8.30 2.68 -8.48
CA LEU A 55 9.57 2.42 -7.81
C LEU A 55 10.08 3.60 -6.97
N SER A 56 9.95 4.84 -7.43
CA SER A 56 10.43 6.04 -6.73
C SER A 56 9.72 6.32 -5.39
N GLU A 57 8.55 5.73 -5.18
CA GLU A 57 7.74 5.90 -3.97
C GLU A 57 7.90 4.75 -2.97
N LEU A 58 8.48 3.64 -3.42
CA LEU A 58 8.67 2.45 -2.61
C LEU A 58 9.97 2.55 -1.79
N TYR A 59 10.02 1.79 -0.73
CA TYR A 59 11.17 1.77 0.17
C TYR A 59 11.96 0.49 -0.05
N ASP A 60 13.23 0.63 -0.42
CA ASP A 60 14.20 -0.43 -0.42
C ASP A 60 14.97 -0.43 0.90
N THR A 61 14.99 -1.55 1.60
CA THR A 61 15.63 -1.69 2.91
C THR A 61 17.15 -1.55 2.87
N HIS A 62 17.78 -1.74 1.70
CA HIS A 62 19.22 -1.65 1.51
C HIS A 62 19.67 -0.29 1.00
N GLY A 63 18.95 0.29 0.06
CA GLY A 63 19.32 1.53 -0.62
C GLY A 63 18.52 2.76 -0.21
N GLY A 64 17.50 2.58 0.60
CA GLY A 64 16.52 3.62 0.86
C GLY A 64 15.43 3.62 -0.20
N ARG A 65 14.64 4.71 -0.33
CA ARG A 65 13.62 4.79 -1.38
C ARG A 65 14.24 4.61 -2.77
N GLY A 66 13.55 3.91 -3.64
CA GLY A 66 13.94 3.42 -4.96
C GLY A 66 14.61 4.38 -5.96
N ALA A 67 14.98 5.59 -5.52
CA ALA A 67 15.59 6.65 -6.33
C ALA A 67 16.97 6.31 -6.93
N ARG A 68 17.54 5.14 -6.63
CA ARG A 68 18.86 4.72 -7.13
C ARG A 68 18.80 3.50 -8.04
N LEU A 69 17.64 2.90 -8.20
CA LEU A 69 17.50 1.73 -9.05
C LEU A 69 17.29 2.17 -10.50
N ASP A 70 17.97 1.50 -11.40
CA ASP A 70 17.75 1.67 -12.84
C ASP A 70 16.48 0.89 -13.22
N PRO A 71 15.44 1.55 -13.78
CA PRO A 71 14.22 0.85 -14.18
C PRO A 71 14.41 -0.23 -15.25
N ARG A 72 15.59 -0.27 -15.88
CA ARG A 72 15.96 -1.33 -16.83
C ARG A 72 16.47 -2.59 -16.15
N GLU A 73 16.93 -2.47 -14.90
CA GLU A 73 17.39 -3.57 -14.06
C GLU A 73 16.28 -4.04 -13.13
N PHE A 74 15.56 -3.10 -12.51
CA PHE A 74 14.44 -3.40 -11.64
C PHE A 74 13.34 -2.35 -11.78
N ASP A 75 12.10 -2.78 -11.97
CA ASP A 75 10.93 -1.91 -11.95
C ASP A 75 9.79 -2.56 -11.16
N LEU A 76 8.99 -1.72 -10.50
CA LEU A 76 7.90 -2.18 -9.65
C LEU A 76 6.71 -1.23 -9.73
N THR A 77 5.54 -1.79 -9.98
CA THR A 77 4.27 -1.08 -9.93
C THR A 77 3.33 -1.71 -8.92
N VAL A 78 2.78 -0.90 -8.05
CA VAL A 78 1.78 -1.32 -7.06
C VAL A 78 0.50 -0.51 -7.25
N LYS A 79 -0.65 -1.18 -7.21
CA LYS A 79 -1.97 -0.54 -7.10
C LYS A 79 -2.71 -1.14 -5.92
N VAL A 80 -3.54 -0.34 -5.26
CA VAL A 80 -4.36 -0.80 -4.13
C VAL A 80 -5.82 -0.53 -4.43
N GLY A 81 -6.66 -1.51 -4.09
CA GLY A 81 -8.09 -1.39 -4.27
C GLY A 81 -8.89 -1.99 -3.12
N TRP A 82 -10.17 -1.68 -3.09
CA TRP A 82 -11.12 -2.19 -2.10
C TRP A 82 -12.53 -2.29 -2.70
N VAL A 83 -13.42 -2.98 -2.01
CA VAL A 83 -14.83 -3.15 -2.41
C VAL A 83 -15.73 -2.70 -1.28
N ALA A 84 -16.69 -1.82 -1.58
CA ALA A 84 -17.63 -1.33 -0.56
C ALA A 84 -18.48 -2.48 0.01
N GLY A 85 -18.49 -2.58 1.35
CA GLY A 85 -19.18 -3.63 2.09
C GLY A 85 -18.40 -4.95 2.22
N GLU A 86 -17.18 -5.01 1.72
CA GLU A 86 -16.23 -6.07 2.01
C GLU A 86 -15.09 -5.53 2.87
N ASN A 87 -14.70 -6.28 3.89
CA ASN A 87 -13.60 -5.90 4.77
C ASN A 87 -12.28 -6.45 4.20
N ARG A 88 -11.93 -6.03 2.97
CA ARG A 88 -10.75 -6.50 2.23
C ARG A 88 -10.08 -5.38 1.45
N LEU A 89 -8.75 -5.42 1.42
CA LEU A 89 -7.91 -4.71 0.47
C LEU A 89 -7.38 -5.70 -0.56
N TYR A 90 -7.27 -5.24 -1.79
CA TYR A 90 -6.69 -5.96 -2.91
C TYR A 90 -5.41 -5.23 -3.33
N PHE A 91 -4.36 -5.99 -3.61
CA PHE A 91 -3.08 -5.46 -4.03
C PHE A 91 -2.73 -6.06 -5.39
N TYR A 92 -2.40 -5.18 -6.31
CA TYR A 92 -1.73 -5.50 -7.55
C TYR A 92 -0.25 -5.20 -7.37
N VAL A 93 0.59 -6.13 -7.70
CA VAL A 93 2.04 -5.99 -7.65
C VAL A 93 2.60 -6.59 -8.92
N GLU A 94 3.23 -5.75 -9.74
CA GLU A 94 3.95 -6.17 -10.94
C GLU A 94 5.39 -5.76 -10.77
N ALA A 95 6.30 -6.72 -10.82
CA ALA A 95 7.73 -6.53 -10.67
C ALA A 95 8.44 -7.03 -11.93
N TYR A 96 9.37 -6.23 -12.42
CA TYR A 96 10.39 -6.63 -13.39
C TYR A 96 11.75 -6.63 -12.69
N ASP A 97 12.48 -7.71 -12.83
CA ASP A 97 13.83 -7.86 -12.35
C ASP A 97 14.67 -8.60 -13.39
N ASP A 98 15.83 -8.08 -13.74
CA ASP A 98 16.74 -8.71 -14.69
C ASP A 98 17.59 -9.83 -14.05
N CYS A 99 17.62 -9.88 -12.71
CA CYS A 99 18.36 -10.87 -11.93
C CYS A 99 17.55 -11.30 -10.70
N TRP A 100 17.02 -12.53 -10.72
CA TRP A 100 16.30 -13.08 -9.58
C TRP A 100 17.27 -13.70 -8.57
N ASP A 101 17.27 -13.19 -7.33
CA ASP A 101 18.10 -13.69 -6.24
C ASP A 101 17.26 -14.30 -5.11
N PHE A 102 17.28 -15.63 -5.04
CA PHE A 102 16.64 -16.43 -3.98
C PHE A 102 17.65 -17.34 -3.27
N ALA A 103 18.94 -17.04 -3.38
CA ALA A 103 19.99 -17.93 -2.90
C ALA A 103 20.27 -17.77 -1.40
N ASP A 104 19.97 -16.62 -0.83
CA ASP A 104 20.23 -16.31 0.57
C ASP A 104 19.02 -16.59 1.47
N GLU A 105 19.26 -16.89 2.75
CA GLU A 105 18.19 -17.00 3.74
C GLU A 105 17.81 -15.62 4.32
N GLY A 106 16.51 -15.38 4.54
CA GLY A 106 15.98 -14.19 5.19
C GLY A 106 15.63 -13.04 4.23
N LEU A 107 15.64 -11.80 4.73
CA LEU A 107 15.20 -10.60 4.01
C LEU A 107 16.25 -10.02 3.04
N ARG A 108 17.26 -10.80 2.65
CA ARG A 108 18.28 -10.37 1.67
C ARG A 108 18.03 -10.91 0.27
N GLN A 109 16.84 -11.42 0.05
CA GLN A 109 16.37 -11.94 -1.25
C GLN A 109 15.44 -10.94 -1.89
N ASP A 110 15.03 -11.22 -3.13
CA ASP A 110 13.98 -10.49 -3.82
C ASP A 110 12.65 -10.69 -3.13
N ILE A 111 12.32 -9.79 -2.21
CA ILE A 111 11.13 -9.86 -1.38
C ILE A 111 10.32 -8.58 -1.54
N PHE A 112 9.04 -8.73 -1.82
CA PHE A 112 8.06 -7.65 -1.65
C PHE A 112 7.40 -7.78 -0.28
N GLU A 113 7.59 -6.77 0.57
CA GLU A 113 7.02 -6.72 1.91
C GLU A 113 5.86 -5.73 1.97
N LEU A 114 4.70 -6.20 2.43
CA LEU A 114 3.55 -5.37 2.74
C LEU A 114 3.40 -5.23 4.24
N VAL A 115 3.59 -4.01 4.75
CA VAL A 115 3.42 -3.69 6.17
C VAL A 115 2.12 -2.92 6.35
N VAL A 116 1.27 -3.39 7.28
CA VAL A 116 0.02 -2.72 7.65
C VAL A 116 0.09 -2.30 9.11
N ASP A 117 0.12 -0.98 9.33
CA ASP A 117 0.03 -0.37 10.66
C ASP A 117 -1.40 0.16 10.86
N ALA A 118 -2.23 -0.64 11.54
CA ALA A 118 -3.66 -0.38 11.68
C ALA A 118 -3.98 0.68 12.77
N ASP A 119 -3.08 0.89 13.72
CA ASP A 119 -3.25 1.83 14.83
C ASP A 119 -2.34 3.07 14.73
N LEU A 120 -1.50 3.12 13.69
CA LEU A 120 -0.54 4.19 13.44
C LEU A 120 0.48 4.39 14.57
N SER A 121 0.82 3.31 15.27
CA SER A 121 1.80 3.34 16.37
C SER A 121 3.24 3.47 15.87
N GLY A 122 3.47 3.17 14.60
CA GLY A 122 4.79 3.22 13.97
C GLY A 122 5.61 1.95 14.15
N GLY A 123 4.97 0.83 14.55
CA GLY A 123 5.54 -0.51 14.60
C GLY A 123 6.40 -0.77 15.81
#